data_eb4dd091b435e86f2b8f5387ae5d8719
#
_entry.id   eb4dd091b435e86f2b8f5387ae5d8719
#
_cell.length_a   1.000
_cell.length_b   1.000
_cell.length_c   1.000
_cell.angle_alpha   90.00
_cell.angle_beta   90.00
_cell.angle_gamma   90.00
#
_symmetry.space_group_name_H-M   'P 1'
#
loop_
_entity.id
_entity.type
_entity.pdbx_description
1 polymer ?
#
loop_
_entity_poly.entity_id
_entity_poly.type
_entity_poly.pdbx_seq_one_letter_code
_entity_poly.pdbx_strand_id
1 'polypeptide(L)'
;MKKTAERLLALLLALVLTLALAACGRQDAPKTDQTTDPAVTDQDNTSDGKVTLPVADGAAIGQGATAFTVEVQSADGKTVTFTVNTDETVLGTALLELGVIAGSVSDYGLYVTSVNGESADYDNAGTYWALYINGEYAMTGVDATTIEAGAVYGFHLEIIEG
;
A
#
# COMPACT_ATOMS: atom_id res chain seq x y z
N MET A 1 -46.54 -11.13 -19.20
CA MET A 1 -45.09 -11.30 -18.93
C MET A 1 -44.64 -10.87 -17.52
N LYS A 2 -45.34 -9.98 -16.80
CA LYS A 2 -44.98 -9.59 -15.40
C LYS A 2 -45.23 -10.67 -14.34
N LYS A 3 -46.28 -11.49 -14.49
CA LYS A 3 -46.65 -12.50 -13.50
C LYS A 3 -45.74 -13.74 -13.44
N THR A 4 -44.96 -14.01 -14.49
CA THR A 4 -43.98 -15.11 -14.53
C THR A 4 -42.66 -14.72 -13.86
N ALA A 5 -42.27 -13.45 -13.92
CA ALA A 5 -41.05 -12.93 -13.26
C ALA A 5 -41.21 -12.91 -11.73
N GLU A 6 -42.38 -12.52 -11.24
CA GLU A 6 -42.68 -12.53 -9.79
C GLU A 6 -42.69 -13.95 -9.17
N ARG A 7 -43.16 -14.92 -9.92
CA ARG A 7 -43.18 -16.34 -9.48
C ARG A 7 -41.79 -16.96 -9.46
N LEU A 8 -40.91 -16.58 -10.41
CA LEU A 8 -39.52 -17.01 -10.45
C LEU A 8 -38.69 -16.36 -9.31
N LEU A 9 -38.96 -15.11 -8.98
CA LEU A 9 -38.30 -14.42 -7.87
C LEU A 9 -38.70 -15.02 -6.51
N ALA A 10 -39.98 -15.37 -6.33
CA ALA A 10 -40.46 -16.01 -5.11
C ALA A 10 -39.92 -17.44 -4.91
N LEU A 11 -39.70 -18.19 -6.00
CA LEU A 11 -39.10 -19.54 -5.96
C LEU A 11 -37.60 -19.49 -5.63
N LEU A 12 -36.87 -18.48 -6.12
CA LEU A 12 -35.46 -18.28 -5.79
C LEU A 12 -35.26 -17.87 -4.32
N LEU A 13 -36.17 -17.05 -3.78
CA LEU A 13 -36.11 -16.65 -2.36
C LEU A 13 -36.41 -17.82 -1.40
N ALA A 14 -37.29 -18.74 -1.78
CA ALA A 14 -37.60 -19.92 -0.99
C ALA A 14 -36.49 -20.97 -0.96
N LEU A 15 -35.66 -21.03 -2.03
CA LEU A 15 -34.54 -21.97 -2.12
C LEU A 15 -33.33 -21.53 -1.23
N VAL A 16 -33.16 -20.24 -1.01
CA VAL A 16 -32.05 -19.73 -0.18
C VAL A 16 -32.31 -19.92 1.32
N LEU A 17 -33.57 -20.03 1.75
CA LEU A 17 -33.92 -20.16 3.18
C LEU A 17 -33.82 -21.58 3.74
N THR A 18 -33.62 -22.60 2.90
CA THR A 18 -33.58 -24.01 3.35
C THR A 18 -32.19 -24.60 3.57
N LEU A 19 -31.10 -23.82 3.38
CA LEU A 19 -29.70 -24.30 3.51
C LEU A 19 -29.03 -23.92 4.82
N ALA A 20 -29.72 -23.36 5.81
CA ALA A 20 -29.10 -22.78 7.03
C ALA A 20 -29.38 -23.59 8.33
N LEU A 21 -29.59 -24.90 8.27
CA LEU A 21 -29.79 -25.70 9.48
C LEU A 21 -29.23 -27.12 9.34
N ALA A 22 -27.92 -27.28 9.39
CA ALA A 22 -27.27 -28.53 9.83
C ALA A 22 -25.74 -28.34 9.91
N ALA A 23 -25.21 -28.10 11.12
CA ALA A 23 -23.95 -28.69 11.59
C ALA A 23 -23.60 -28.13 12.98
N CYS A 24 -24.21 -28.69 14.00
CA CYS A 24 -23.59 -28.80 15.32
C CYS A 24 -23.25 -30.27 15.51
N GLY A 25 -21.97 -30.60 15.68
CA GLY A 25 -21.52 -31.99 15.94
C GLY A 25 -20.03 -32.01 16.25
N ARG A 26 -19.73 -32.32 17.47
CA ARG A 26 -18.45 -32.27 18.21
C ARG A 26 -17.62 -33.54 17.95
N GLN A 27 -16.29 -33.37 18.08
CA GLN A 27 -15.27 -34.29 18.61
C GLN A 27 -14.28 -34.97 17.65
N ASP A 28 -13.00 -34.72 18.04
CA ASP A 28 -11.77 -35.53 18.07
C ASP A 28 -10.89 -35.63 16.81
N ALA A 29 -9.65 -35.12 17.01
CA ALA A 29 -8.47 -35.29 16.16
C ALA A 29 -7.98 -36.75 16.18
N PRO A 30 -7.15 -37.25 15.21
CA PRO A 30 -5.83 -36.74 14.94
C PRO A 30 -5.30 -36.81 13.46
N LYS A 31 -4.35 -35.90 13.20
CA LYS A 31 -3.15 -35.97 12.31
C LYS A 31 -3.21 -36.35 10.82
N THR A 32 -2.57 -35.41 10.07
CA THR A 32 -1.71 -35.58 8.88
C THR A 32 -2.40 -35.68 7.54
N ASP A 33 -2.39 -34.64 6.70
CA ASP A 33 -1.48 -34.43 5.57
C ASP A 33 -1.69 -33.10 4.86
N GLN A 34 -0.60 -32.55 4.33
CA GLN A 34 -0.43 -31.27 3.67
C GLN A 34 -1.29 -31.15 2.40
N THR A 35 -1.98 -30.02 2.22
CA THR A 35 -2.20 -29.42 0.91
C THR A 35 -2.14 -27.90 1.06
N THR A 36 -1.21 -27.33 0.37
CA THR A 36 -0.80 -25.92 0.30
C THR A 36 -1.93 -25.04 -0.18
N ASP A 37 -2.50 -24.25 0.74
CA ASP A 37 -3.30 -23.06 0.39
C ASP A 37 -2.35 -21.85 0.54
N PRO A 38 -2.28 -20.91 -0.42
CA PRO A 38 -1.42 -19.74 -0.23
C PRO A 38 -2.05 -18.86 0.85
N ALA A 39 -1.48 -18.97 2.06
CA ALA A 39 -1.77 -18.07 3.15
C ALA A 39 -1.44 -16.64 2.70
N VAL A 40 -2.46 -15.79 2.63
CA VAL A 40 -2.30 -14.35 2.76
C VAL A 40 -1.68 -14.13 4.14
N THR A 41 -0.38 -13.94 4.17
CA THR A 41 0.35 -13.58 5.38
C THR A 41 0.11 -12.09 5.58
N ASP A 42 -0.88 -11.74 6.41
CA ASP A 42 -0.90 -10.45 7.10
C ASP A 42 0.35 -10.43 7.98
N GLN A 43 1.48 -10.01 7.42
CA GLN A 43 2.62 -9.59 8.21
C GLN A 43 2.29 -8.20 8.73
N ASP A 44 1.85 -8.14 9.98
CA ASP A 44 1.92 -6.92 10.79
C ASP A 44 3.41 -6.54 10.91
N ASN A 45 3.86 -5.74 9.94
CA ASN A 45 5.24 -5.32 9.78
C ASN A 45 5.50 -3.99 10.49
N THR A 46 4.80 -3.74 11.61
CA THR A 46 4.84 -2.48 12.33
C THR A 46 5.47 -2.66 13.71
N SER A 47 6.64 -2.09 13.92
CA SER A 47 7.27 -1.90 15.23
C SER A 47 7.25 -0.40 15.54
N ASP A 48 6.62 0.00 16.65
CA ASP A 48 6.46 1.41 17.08
C ASP A 48 5.80 2.34 16.03
N GLY A 49 4.77 1.85 15.29
CA GLY A 49 4.12 2.62 14.24
C GLY A 49 4.90 2.72 12.93
N LYS A 50 6.17 2.32 12.92
CA LYS A 50 7.02 2.32 11.72
C LYS A 50 7.11 0.94 11.08
N VAL A 51 7.14 0.94 9.76
CA VAL A 51 7.27 -0.30 9.00
C VAL A 51 8.73 -0.77 8.95
N THR A 52 8.93 -2.07 8.77
CA THR A 52 10.26 -2.63 8.50
C THR A 52 10.65 -2.34 7.05
N LEU A 53 11.83 -1.77 6.84
CA LEU A 53 12.36 -1.46 5.51
C LEU A 53 13.38 -2.50 5.06
N PRO A 54 13.50 -2.73 3.75
CA PRO A 54 12.63 -2.20 2.70
C PRO A 54 11.25 -2.86 2.69
N VAL A 55 10.21 -2.08 2.39
CA VAL A 55 8.87 -2.61 2.11
C VAL A 55 8.94 -3.45 0.84
N ALA A 56 8.39 -4.64 0.88
CA ALA A 56 8.41 -5.57 -0.25
C ALA A 56 7.44 -5.14 -1.37
N ASP A 57 7.76 -5.55 -2.59
CA ASP A 57 6.85 -5.37 -3.73
C ASP A 57 5.50 -6.07 -3.50
N GLY A 58 4.41 -5.38 -3.83
CA GLY A 58 3.04 -5.86 -3.64
C GLY A 58 2.53 -5.82 -2.19
N ALA A 59 3.32 -5.35 -1.22
CA ALA A 59 2.89 -5.26 0.17
C ALA A 59 1.80 -4.20 0.37
N ALA A 60 1.05 -4.31 1.48
CA ALA A 60 0.19 -3.27 1.99
C ALA A 60 0.65 -2.89 3.40
N ILE A 61 0.79 -1.59 3.67
CA ILE A 61 1.30 -1.05 4.93
C ILE A 61 0.40 0.07 5.44
N GLY A 62 0.59 0.42 6.71
CA GLY A 62 -0.18 1.47 7.37
C GLY A 62 -1.63 1.06 7.64
N GLN A 63 -2.40 1.98 8.22
CA GLN A 63 -3.82 1.79 8.54
C GLN A 63 -4.55 3.11 8.30
N GLY A 64 -5.79 3.02 7.82
CA GLY A 64 -6.64 4.19 7.54
C GLY A 64 -7.61 3.94 6.41
N ALA A 65 -8.47 4.93 6.16
CA ALA A 65 -9.55 4.84 5.18
C ALA A 65 -9.11 5.19 3.76
N THR A 66 -8.01 5.92 3.60
CA THR A 66 -7.49 6.34 2.30
C THR A 66 -6.35 5.42 1.88
N ALA A 67 -6.48 4.81 0.71
CA ALA A 67 -5.46 3.96 0.11
C ALA A 67 -4.85 4.64 -1.12
N PHE A 68 -3.53 4.58 -1.25
CA PHE A 68 -2.77 5.03 -2.41
C PHE A 68 -1.59 4.10 -2.68
N THR A 69 -0.98 4.23 -3.85
CA THR A 69 0.18 3.43 -4.25
C THR A 69 1.46 4.25 -4.12
N VAL A 70 2.50 3.65 -3.57
CA VAL A 70 3.87 4.16 -3.64
C VAL A 70 4.66 3.31 -4.61
N GLU A 71 5.35 3.96 -5.54
CA GLU A 71 6.31 3.38 -6.46
C GLU A 71 7.70 3.91 -6.12
N VAL A 72 8.68 3.03 -5.96
CA VAL A 72 10.06 3.42 -5.67
C VAL A 72 10.95 2.86 -6.76
N GLN A 73 11.59 3.73 -7.53
CA GLN A 73 12.54 3.37 -8.58
C GLN A 73 13.96 3.69 -8.13
N SER A 74 14.77 2.66 -7.96
CA SER A 74 16.20 2.77 -7.64
C SER A 74 17.03 3.24 -8.84
N ALA A 75 18.26 3.67 -8.58
CA ALA A 75 19.19 4.12 -9.64
C ALA A 75 19.51 3.05 -10.69
N ASP A 76 19.38 1.76 -10.36
CA ASP A 76 19.55 0.65 -11.30
C ASP A 76 18.31 0.36 -12.16
N GLY A 77 17.25 1.18 -12.01
CA GLY A 77 15.99 1.07 -12.72
C GLY A 77 15.02 0.02 -12.17
N LYS A 78 15.35 -0.63 -11.06
CA LYS A 78 14.41 -1.51 -10.38
C LYS A 78 13.29 -0.72 -9.73
N THR A 79 12.08 -1.21 -9.87
CA THR A 79 10.89 -0.61 -9.30
C THR A 79 10.27 -1.55 -8.28
N VAL A 80 9.90 -1.00 -7.12
CA VAL A 80 9.13 -1.67 -6.07
C VAL A 80 7.85 -0.86 -5.88
N THR A 81 6.71 -1.56 -5.82
CA THR A 81 5.39 -0.93 -5.71
C THR A 81 4.64 -1.52 -4.53
N PHE A 82 4.05 -0.69 -3.68
CA PHE A 82 3.27 -1.13 -2.52
C PHE A 82 2.12 -0.18 -2.21
N THR A 83 1.11 -0.67 -1.49
CA THR A 83 -0.05 0.11 -1.07
C THR A 83 0.17 0.69 0.31
N VAL A 84 -0.17 1.96 0.48
CA VAL A 84 -0.21 2.65 1.78
C VAL A 84 -1.65 2.96 2.13
N ASN A 85 -2.06 2.59 3.36
CA ASN A 85 -3.33 2.98 3.95
C ASN A 85 -3.06 4.02 5.03
N THR A 86 -3.84 5.11 5.05
CA THR A 86 -3.65 6.21 6.01
C THR A 86 -4.94 6.99 6.23
N ASP A 87 -5.01 7.70 7.35
CA ASP A 87 -5.98 8.76 7.61
C ASP A 87 -5.36 10.16 7.48
N GLU A 88 -4.04 10.23 7.21
CA GLU A 88 -3.34 11.47 6.93
C GLU A 88 -3.77 12.06 5.58
N THR A 89 -3.69 13.38 5.48
CA THR A 89 -4.07 14.12 4.27
C THR A 89 -2.87 14.62 3.46
N VAL A 90 -1.67 14.61 4.07
CA VAL A 90 -0.43 15.10 3.46
C VAL A 90 0.52 13.92 3.24
N LEU A 91 1.04 13.79 2.03
CA LEU A 91 1.91 12.68 1.62
C LEU A 91 3.16 12.56 2.50
N GLY A 92 3.83 13.69 2.74
CA GLY A 92 5.04 13.72 3.56
C GLY A 92 4.78 13.25 5.00
N THR A 93 3.66 13.68 5.60
CA THR A 93 3.29 13.26 6.96
C THR A 93 3.07 11.75 7.02
N ALA A 94 2.24 11.20 6.15
CA ALA A 94 1.93 9.77 6.12
C ALA A 94 3.19 8.90 5.96
N LEU A 95 4.08 9.25 5.03
CA LEU A 95 5.27 8.45 4.73
C LEU A 95 6.37 8.60 5.78
N LEU A 96 6.50 9.80 6.43
CA LEU A 96 7.42 10.00 7.55
C LEU A 96 7.01 9.22 8.80
N GLU A 97 5.71 9.21 9.13
CA GLU A 97 5.19 8.47 10.27
C GLU A 97 5.42 6.98 10.13
N LEU A 98 5.18 6.43 8.95
CA LEU A 98 5.46 5.03 8.62
C LEU A 98 6.97 4.74 8.51
N GLY A 99 7.80 5.76 8.42
CA GLY A 99 9.25 5.63 8.22
C GLY A 99 9.66 5.22 6.81
N VAL A 100 8.73 5.27 5.85
CA VAL A 100 9.00 4.95 4.42
C VAL A 100 9.95 5.96 3.81
N ILE A 101 9.83 7.23 4.19
CA ILE A 101 10.77 8.28 3.80
C ILE A 101 11.50 8.84 5.02
N ALA A 102 12.69 9.38 4.78
CA ALA A 102 13.41 10.22 5.72
C ALA A 102 13.98 11.44 5.00
N GLY A 103 14.20 12.50 5.75
CA GLY A 103 14.72 13.75 5.18
C GLY A 103 14.96 14.81 6.21
N SER A 104 15.33 16.00 5.75
CA SER A 104 15.55 17.17 6.57
C SER A 104 14.63 18.33 6.17
N VAL A 105 14.10 19.04 7.17
CA VAL A 105 13.27 20.23 6.92
C VAL A 105 14.19 21.41 6.59
N SER A 106 13.85 22.14 5.55
CA SER A 106 14.53 23.36 5.10
C SER A 106 13.51 24.50 4.94
N ASP A 107 14.00 25.69 4.61
CA ASP A 107 13.15 26.85 4.28
C ASP A 107 12.27 26.60 3.03
N TYR A 108 12.61 25.61 2.23
CA TYR A 108 11.91 25.21 1.00
C TYR A 108 11.03 23.96 1.19
N GLY A 109 10.86 23.49 2.42
CA GLY A 109 10.10 22.28 2.76
C GLY A 109 10.97 21.06 3.08
N LEU A 110 10.37 19.89 3.06
CA LEU A 110 11.05 18.63 3.36
C LEU A 110 11.91 18.17 2.18
N TYR A 111 13.22 18.15 2.40
CA TYR A 111 14.17 17.52 1.49
C TYR A 111 14.30 16.04 1.81
N VAL A 112 13.78 15.19 0.91
CA VAL A 112 13.79 13.73 1.07
C VAL A 112 15.18 13.20 0.76
N THR A 113 15.82 12.54 1.73
CA THR A 113 17.16 11.96 1.61
C THR A 113 17.15 10.43 1.52
N SER A 114 16.06 9.78 1.96
CA SER A 114 15.94 8.33 1.87
C SER A 114 14.49 7.93 1.58
N VAL A 115 14.31 6.91 0.75
CA VAL A 115 13.02 6.30 0.43
C VAL A 115 13.18 4.80 0.49
N ASN A 116 12.28 4.12 1.21
CA ASN A 116 12.23 2.66 1.35
C ASN A 116 13.58 2.03 1.73
N GLY A 117 14.37 2.73 2.55
CA GLY A 117 15.68 2.29 3.02
C GLY A 117 16.85 2.58 2.09
N GLU A 118 16.61 3.14 0.89
CA GLU A 118 17.66 3.59 -0.04
C GLU A 118 17.91 5.09 0.12
N SER A 119 19.18 5.50 0.20
CA SER A 119 19.58 6.90 0.40
C SER A 119 20.09 7.53 -0.87
N ALA A 120 19.67 8.77 -1.13
CA ALA A 120 20.31 9.64 -2.11
C ALA A 120 21.57 10.29 -1.51
N ASP A 121 22.56 10.55 -2.34
CA ASP A 121 23.80 11.26 -2.01
C ASP A 121 24.05 12.37 -3.03
N TYR A 122 23.51 13.54 -2.73
CA TYR A 122 23.58 14.68 -3.61
C TYR A 122 25.02 15.20 -3.78
N ASP A 123 25.76 15.22 -2.67
CA ASP A 123 27.08 15.88 -2.63
C ASP A 123 28.18 15.06 -3.31
N ASN A 124 28.13 13.72 -3.22
CA ASN A 124 29.20 12.86 -3.74
C ASN A 124 28.78 12.13 -5.03
N ALA A 125 27.51 11.69 -5.12
CA ALA A 125 27.01 10.93 -6.26
C ALA A 125 26.09 11.73 -7.17
N GLY A 126 25.71 12.96 -6.80
CA GLY A 126 24.77 13.79 -7.56
C GLY A 126 23.36 13.19 -7.63
N THR A 127 22.99 12.34 -6.67
CA THR A 127 21.69 11.66 -6.68
C THR A 127 20.67 12.38 -5.80
N TYR A 128 19.40 12.35 -6.20
CA TYR A 128 18.28 12.91 -5.43
C TYR A 128 17.01 12.13 -5.69
N TRP A 129 16.06 12.22 -4.75
CA TRP A 129 14.72 11.61 -4.91
C TRP A 129 13.78 12.61 -5.58
N ALA A 130 13.37 12.29 -6.80
CA ALA A 130 12.36 13.02 -7.55
C ALA A 130 10.96 12.45 -7.23
N LEU A 131 9.98 13.33 -7.00
CA LEU A 131 8.58 12.95 -6.79
C LEU A 131 7.84 12.98 -8.12
N TYR A 132 7.04 11.94 -8.35
CA TYR A 132 6.11 11.83 -9.47
C TYR A 132 4.69 11.59 -8.92
N ILE A 133 3.69 12.18 -9.55
CA ILE A 133 2.28 11.97 -9.21
C ILE A 133 1.59 11.44 -10.45
N ASN A 134 1.07 10.20 -10.38
CA ASN A 134 0.46 9.51 -11.51
C ASN A 134 1.33 9.49 -12.78
N GLY A 135 2.65 9.35 -12.59
CA GLY A 135 3.65 9.31 -13.66
C GLY A 135 4.13 10.67 -14.18
N GLU A 136 3.63 11.79 -13.63
CA GLU A 136 4.07 13.14 -13.99
C GLU A 136 5.00 13.70 -12.91
N TYR A 137 6.11 14.34 -13.32
CA TYR A 137 7.05 15.00 -12.40
C TYR A 137 6.33 16.06 -11.57
N ALA A 138 6.42 15.95 -10.24
CA ALA A 138 5.77 16.88 -9.34
C ALA A 138 6.54 18.19 -9.22
N MET A 139 5.82 19.30 -9.30
CA MET A 139 6.38 20.65 -9.08
C MET A 139 6.31 21.08 -7.60
N THR A 140 5.83 20.19 -6.71
CA THR A 140 5.68 20.42 -5.26
C THR A 140 6.42 19.35 -4.49
N GLY A 141 6.86 19.67 -3.26
CA GLY A 141 7.42 18.68 -2.35
C GLY A 141 6.35 17.79 -1.71
N VAL A 142 6.77 16.72 -1.07
CA VAL A 142 5.88 15.76 -0.40
C VAL A 142 5.06 16.38 0.74
N ASP A 143 5.60 17.41 1.39
CA ASP A 143 4.98 18.17 2.48
C ASP A 143 3.88 19.13 2.01
N ALA A 144 3.87 19.48 0.73
CA ALA A 144 2.83 20.28 0.08
C ALA A 144 1.88 19.45 -0.80
N THR A 145 2.08 18.12 -0.86
CA THR A 145 1.28 17.22 -1.68
C THR A 145 0.13 16.63 -0.86
N THR A 146 -1.11 16.91 -1.29
CA THR A 146 -2.31 16.31 -0.69
C THR A 146 -2.49 14.89 -1.22
N ILE A 147 -2.86 13.96 -0.33
CA ILE A 147 -3.13 12.57 -0.69
C ILE A 147 -4.48 12.47 -1.42
N GLU A 148 -4.48 11.80 -2.55
CA GLU A 148 -5.67 11.41 -3.30
C GLU A 148 -5.82 9.88 -3.28
N ALA A 149 -7.03 9.40 -2.99
CA ALA A 149 -7.31 7.97 -2.98
C ALA A 149 -7.08 7.35 -4.36
N GLY A 150 -6.33 6.25 -4.40
CA GLY A 150 -6.00 5.53 -5.63
C GLY A 150 -4.91 6.18 -6.49
N ALA A 151 -4.34 7.32 -6.08
CA ALA A 151 -3.21 7.92 -6.78
C ALA A 151 -1.94 7.06 -6.68
N VAL A 152 -1.01 7.26 -7.60
CA VAL A 152 0.34 6.68 -7.59
C VAL A 152 1.35 7.78 -7.31
N TYR A 153 2.09 7.65 -6.21
CA TYR A 153 3.20 8.54 -5.86
C TYR A 153 4.52 7.81 -6.11
N GLY A 154 5.22 8.23 -7.16
CA GLY A 154 6.50 7.67 -7.57
C GLY A 154 7.65 8.44 -6.93
N PHE A 155 8.62 7.72 -6.38
CA PHE A 155 9.90 8.25 -5.96
C PHE A 155 10.97 7.63 -6.84
N HIS A 156 11.62 8.45 -7.68
CA HIS A 156 12.68 7.99 -8.56
C HIS A 156 14.02 8.55 -8.09
N LEU A 157 15.00 7.65 -7.91
CA LEU A 157 16.36 8.07 -7.60
C LEU A 157 17.04 8.51 -8.89
N GLU A 158 17.12 9.81 -9.06
CA GLU A 158 17.68 10.44 -10.27
C GLU A 158 19.11 10.92 -10.04
N ILE A 159 19.86 11.01 -11.14
CA ILE A 159 21.22 11.56 -11.18
C ILE A 159 21.16 12.91 -11.87
N ILE A 160 21.79 13.92 -11.27
CA ILE A 160 21.95 15.22 -11.90
C ILE A 160 22.96 15.07 -13.03
N GLU A 161 22.50 15.25 -14.24
CA GLU A 161 23.39 15.37 -15.39
C GLU A 161 24.07 16.74 -15.33
N GLY A 162 25.40 16.74 -15.10
CA GLY A 162 26.26 17.93 -15.03
C GLY A 162 26.63 18.47 -16.41
#